data_3c1c2e4f43d5ccae9959e4467c353c1d
#
_entry.id   3c1c2e4f43d5ccae9959e4467c353c1d
#
_cell.length_a   1.000
_cell.length_b   1.000
_cell.length_c   1.000
_cell.angle_alpha   90.00
_cell.angle_beta   90.00
_cell.angle_gamma   90.00
#
_symmetry.space_group_name_H-M   'P 1'
#
loop_
_entity.id
_entity.type
_entity.pdbx_description
1 polymer ?
#
loop_
_entity_poly.entity_id
_entity_poly.type
_entity_poly.pdbx_seq_one_letter_code
_entity_poly.pdbx_strand_id
1 'polypeptide(L)'
;GKKLVLVGHGGHQEVIGTTGQAQMELVDERQEWELPNWDKETEVAVLTQTTLSVHDTAVAVDKIRQKHPDAVIRNDICYATTNRQSAATELADQTEVVLVIGAQNSSNCNRLKDVAINKGVPAYLINGPEELDPSWIEGVKKIGITSGASTPETQVKAVIESIAPKNIFRVGPGEEKTIFAIPRNLREMVGNGSRRNQETKEDMTTDENN
;
A
#
# COMPACT_ATOMS: atom_id res chain seq x y z
N GLY A 1 8.59 -31.29 1.23
CA GLY A 1 8.36 -29.85 1.34
C GLY A 1 7.17 -29.44 0.49
N LYS A 2 6.48 -28.36 0.85
CA LYS A 2 5.33 -27.85 0.10
C LYS A 2 5.75 -27.27 -1.25
N LYS A 3 4.88 -27.39 -2.25
CA LYS A 3 4.98 -26.59 -3.47
C LYS A 3 4.58 -25.16 -3.16
N LEU A 4 5.36 -24.21 -3.64
CA LEU A 4 5.14 -22.80 -3.36
C LEU A 4 4.49 -22.14 -4.58
N VAL A 5 3.48 -21.32 -4.31
CA VAL A 5 2.82 -20.45 -5.30
C VAL A 5 2.93 -19.01 -4.80
N LEU A 6 3.37 -18.11 -5.66
CA LEU A 6 3.35 -16.67 -5.41
C LEU A 6 2.31 -16.03 -6.32
N VAL A 7 1.29 -15.42 -5.74
CA VAL A 7 0.38 -14.54 -6.48
C VAL A 7 1.02 -13.15 -6.53
N GLY A 8 1.28 -12.66 -7.74
CA GLY A 8 2.00 -11.39 -7.91
C GLY A 8 2.25 -11.04 -9.37
N HIS A 9 2.66 -9.82 -9.61
CA HIS A 9 2.92 -9.29 -10.95
C HIS A 9 4.32 -9.64 -11.44
N GLY A 10 4.41 -10.38 -12.54
CA GLY A 10 5.67 -10.69 -13.19
C GLY A 10 6.49 -9.43 -13.49
N GLY A 11 7.79 -9.46 -13.18
CA GLY A 11 8.69 -8.31 -13.35
C GLY A 11 8.71 -7.29 -12.21
N HIS A 12 7.79 -7.37 -11.25
CA HIS A 12 7.83 -6.50 -10.06
C HIS A 12 9.00 -6.88 -9.15
N GLN A 13 9.70 -5.89 -8.58
CA GLN A 13 10.90 -6.09 -7.76
C GLN A 13 10.68 -7.02 -6.57
N GLU A 14 9.54 -6.88 -5.89
CA GLU A 14 9.14 -7.76 -4.79
C GLU A 14 8.98 -9.20 -5.25
N VAL A 15 8.36 -9.42 -6.41
CA VAL A 15 8.16 -10.76 -6.99
C VAL A 15 9.49 -11.38 -7.37
N ILE A 16 10.37 -10.62 -8.05
CA ILE A 16 11.73 -11.07 -8.40
C ILE A 16 12.51 -11.45 -7.13
N GLY A 17 12.46 -10.60 -6.10
CA GLY A 17 13.14 -10.87 -4.83
C GLY A 17 12.61 -12.11 -4.11
N THR A 18 11.30 -12.31 -4.08
CA THR A 18 10.67 -13.44 -3.41
C THR A 18 10.90 -14.75 -4.15
N THR A 19 10.71 -14.78 -5.48
CA THR A 19 10.96 -15.99 -6.29
C THR A 19 12.45 -16.38 -6.34
N GLY A 20 13.35 -15.43 -6.09
CA GLY A 20 14.77 -15.71 -5.95
C GLY A 20 15.16 -16.48 -4.67
N GLN A 21 14.28 -16.57 -3.68
CA GLN A 21 14.56 -17.27 -2.41
C GLN A 21 14.26 -18.77 -2.48
N ALA A 22 13.30 -19.18 -3.31
CA ALA A 22 12.95 -20.58 -3.48
C ALA A 22 12.25 -20.78 -4.83
N GLN A 23 12.23 -22.01 -5.32
CA GLN A 23 11.44 -22.35 -6.52
C GLN A 23 9.94 -22.21 -6.21
N MET A 24 9.26 -21.35 -6.96
CA MET A 24 7.83 -21.06 -6.83
C MET A 24 7.17 -20.98 -8.20
N GLU A 25 5.90 -21.34 -8.25
CA GLU A 25 5.04 -21.03 -9.40
C GLU A 25 4.48 -19.62 -9.25
N LEU A 26 4.63 -18.80 -10.28
CA LEU A 26 4.09 -17.43 -10.29
C LEU A 26 2.69 -17.46 -10.89
N VAL A 27 1.74 -16.91 -10.15
CA VAL A 27 0.37 -16.63 -10.60
C VAL A 27 0.24 -15.11 -10.76
N ASP A 28 0.21 -14.65 -12.01
CA ASP A 28 -0.06 -13.25 -12.34
C ASP A 28 -1.53 -13.14 -12.77
N GLU A 29 -2.35 -12.56 -11.92
CA GLU A 29 -3.81 -12.47 -12.12
C GLU A 29 -4.22 -11.60 -13.31
N ARG A 30 -3.29 -10.85 -13.89
CA ARG A 30 -3.51 -10.03 -15.09
C ARG A 30 -3.46 -10.84 -16.39
N GLN A 31 -3.08 -12.11 -16.31
CA GLN A 31 -2.92 -13.01 -17.44
C GLN A 31 -3.69 -14.31 -17.21
N GLU A 32 -3.87 -15.09 -18.27
CA GLU A 32 -4.30 -16.47 -18.11
C GLU A 32 -3.19 -17.27 -17.44
N TRP A 33 -3.54 -18.01 -16.40
CA TRP A 33 -2.59 -18.83 -15.66
C TRP A 33 -3.20 -20.18 -15.28
N GLU A 34 -2.35 -21.17 -15.21
CA GLU A 34 -2.66 -22.47 -14.68
C GLU A 34 -1.52 -22.97 -13.78
N LEU A 35 -1.89 -23.65 -12.70
CA LEU A 35 -0.90 -24.36 -11.91
C LEU A 35 -0.48 -25.65 -12.63
N PRO A 36 0.77 -26.12 -12.43
CA PRO A 36 1.19 -27.43 -12.88
C PRO A 36 0.20 -28.51 -12.38
N ASN A 37 0.11 -29.60 -13.14
CA ASN A 37 -0.77 -30.69 -12.77
C ASN A 37 -0.17 -31.54 -11.64
N TRP A 38 -0.22 -31.00 -10.43
CA TRP A 38 0.22 -31.69 -9.22
C TRP A 38 -0.86 -32.68 -8.73
N ASP A 39 -0.42 -33.74 -8.05
CA ASP A 39 -1.34 -34.68 -7.41
C ASP A 39 -2.17 -33.95 -6.34
N LYS A 40 -3.37 -34.45 -6.09
CA LYS A 40 -4.30 -33.85 -5.10
C LYS A 40 -3.75 -33.83 -3.68
N GLU A 41 -2.89 -34.77 -3.36
CA GLU A 41 -2.22 -34.91 -2.06
C GLU A 41 -1.00 -33.98 -1.93
N THR A 42 -0.65 -33.24 -3.00
CA THR A 42 0.46 -32.30 -2.97
C THR A 42 0.15 -31.16 -2.01
N GLU A 43 0.97 -31.01 -0.99
CA GLU A 43 0.89 -29.87 -0.09
C GLU A 43 1.30 -28.58 -0.82
N VAL A 44 0.42 -27.60 -0.84
CA VAL A 44 0.63 -26.30 -1.48
C VAL A 44 0.65 -25.19 -0.43
N ALA A 45 1.55 -24.22 -0.58
CA ALA A 45 1.54 -22.98 0.19
C ALA A 45 1.52 -21.79 -0.77
N VAL A 46 0.62 -20.86 -0.52
CA VAL A 46 0.41 -19.65 -1.33
C VAL A 46 0.85 -18.43 -0.55
N LEU A 47 1.70 -17.63 -1.17
CA LEU A 47 2.13 -16.31 -0.74
C LEU A 47 1.53 -15.26 -1.68
N THR A 48 1.41 -14.02 -1.24
CA THR A 48 0.95 -12.92 -2.08
C THR A 48 1.92 -11.75 -2.07
N GLN A 49 2.04 -11.05 -3.18
CA GLN A 49 2.69 -9.74 -3.23
C GLN A 49 1.93 -8.77 -2.34
N THR A 50 2.65 -7.89 -1.62
CA THR A 50 2.07 -7.03 -0.57
C THR A 50 1.21 -5.87 -1.08
N THR A 51 1.30 -5.53 -2.38
CA THR A 51 0.64 -4.37 -3.00
C THR A 51 -0.43 -4.74 -4.04
N LEU A 52 -0.96 -5.96 -3.98
CA LEU A 52 -2.01 -6.42 -4.90
C LEU A 52 -3.39 -5.81 -4.58
N SER A 53 -4.29 -5.95 -5.54
CA SER A 53 -5.73 -5.78 -5.31
C SER A 53 -6.23 -6.86 -4.35
N VAL A 54 -6.94 -6.43 -3.31
CA VAL A 54 -7.56 -7.37 -2.34
C VAL A 54 -8.56 -8.28 -3.04
N HIS A 55 -9.35 -7.71 -3.96
CA HIS A 55 -10.38 -8.45 -4.70
C HIS A 55 -9.77 -9.48 -5.66
N ASP A 56 -8.85 -9.06 -6.53
CA ASP A 56 -8.26 -9.93 -7.55
C ASP A 56 -7.43 -11.06 -6.91
N THR A 57 -6.73 -10.75 -5.82
CA THR A 57 -6.02 -11.75 -5.02
C THR A 57 -6.97 -12.79 -4.44
N ALA A 58 -8.14 -12.39 -3.94
CA ALA A 58 -9.14 -13.33 -3.43
C ALA A 58 -9.62 -14.28 -4.53
N VAL A 59 -9.90 -13.75 -5.73
CA VAL A 59 -10.30 -14.57 -6.89
C VAL A 59 -9.22 -15.58 -7.27
N ALA A 60 -7.95 -15.17 -7.33
CA ALA A 60 -6.83 -16.05 -7.63
C ALA A 60 -6.68 -17.15 -6.55
N VAL A 61 -6.75 -16.78 -5.27
CA VAL A 61 -6.68 -17.72 -4.14
C VAL A 61 -7.82 -18.72 -4.17
N ASP A 62 -9.05 -18.30 -4.46
CA ASP A 62 -10.20 -19.20 -4.54
C ASP A 62 -10.07 -20.19 -5.69
N LYS A 63 -9.55 -19.77 -6.85
CA LYS A 63 -9.26 -20.69 -7.97
C LYS A 63 -8.17 -21.71 -7.59
N ILE A 64 -7.15 -21.31 -6.83
CA ILE A 64 -6.13 -22.23 -6.31
C ILE A 64 -6.76 -23.24 -5.33
N ARG A 65 -7.61 -22.79 -4.40
CA ARG A 65 -8.31 -23.65 -3.44
C ARG A 65 -9.24 -24.66 -4.09
N GLN A 66 -9.86 -24.35 -5.22
CA GLN A 66 -10.67 -25.30 -5.96
C GLN A 66 -9.85 -26.51 -6.45
N LYS A 67 -8.57 -26.31 -6.80
CA LYS A 67 -7.65 -27.39 -7.22
C LYS A 67 -6.95 -28.05 -6.03
N HIS A 68 -6.61 -27.27 -5.00
CA HIS A 68 -5.87 -27.69 -3.80
C HIS A 68 -6.59 -27.17 -2.54
N PRO A 69 -7.65 -27.87 -2.06
CA PRO A 69 -8.47 -27.39 -0.93
C PRO A 69 -7.69 -27.17 0.37
N ASP A 70 -6.66 -27.98 0.61
CA ASP A 70 -5.81 -27.92 1.80
C ASP A 70 -4.62 -26.97 1.68
N ALA A 71 -4.59 -26.12 0.63
CA ALA A 71 -3.52 -25.15 0.45
C ALA A 71 -3.45 -24.17 1.63
N VAL A 72 -2.25 -24.02 2.17
CA VAL A 72 -1.97 -23.03 3.22
C VAL A 72 -1.83 -21.64 2.57
N ILE A 73 -2.75 -20.76 2.85
CA ILE A 73 -2.75 -19.40 2.29
C ILE A 73 -2.13 -18.42 3.29
N ARG A 74 -1.05 -17.75 2.88
CA ARG A 74 -0.50 -16.57 3.54
C ARG A 74 -0.91 -15.36 2.71
N ASN A 75 -1.92 -14.64 3.20
CA ASN A 75 -2.29 -13.37 2.58
C ASN A 75 -1.38 -12.28 3.17
N ASP A 76 -0.36 -11.92 2.41
CA ASP A 76 0.67 -10.97 2.82
C ASP A 76 0.38 -9.54 2.33
N ILE A 77 -0.84 -9.26 1.80
CA ILE A 77 -1.24 -7.89 1.44
C ILE A 77 -1.06 -6.99 2.67
N CYS A 78 -0.24 -5.96 2.51
CA CYS A 78 0.08 -5.05 3.60
C CYS A 78 -1.18 -4.34 4.11
N TYR A 79 -1.33 -4.22 5.44
CA TYR A 79 -2.45 -3.50 6.05
C TYR A 79 -2.60 -2.07 5.51
N ALA A 80 -1.48 -1.39 5.22
CA ALA A 80 -1.49 -0.06 4.63
C ALA A 80 -2.09 -0.07 3.20
N THR A 81 -1.86 -1.14 2.44
CA THR A 81 -2.48 -1.36 1.13
C THR A 81 -3.98 -1.58 1.26
N THR A 82 -4.39 -2.45 2.19
CA THR A 82 -5.82 -2.74 2.44
C THR A 82 -6.56 -1.50 2.90
N ASN A 83 -6.02 -0.76 3.89
CA ASN A 83 -6.66 0.45 4.40
C ASN A 83 -6.81 1.52 3.31
N ARG A 84 -5.78 1.71 2.46
CA ARG A 84 -5.84 2.68 1.36
C ARG A 84 -6.83 2.29 0.28
N GLN A 85 -6.92 1.02 -0.08
CA GLN A 85 -7.92 0.55 -1.05
C GLN A 85 -9.33 0.75 -0.51
N SER A 86 -9.59 0.45 0.76
CA SER A 86 -10.88 0.71 1.41
C SER A 86 -11.22 2.20 1.42
N ALA A 87 -10.27 3.05 1.81
CA ALA A 87 -10.46 4.51 1.79
C ALA A 87 -10.68 5.06 0.37
N ALA A 88 -9.95 4.53 -0.63
CA ALA A 88 -10.14 4.92 -2.03
C ALA A 88 -11.52 4.51 -2.57
N THR A 89 -12.04 3.35 -2.13
CA THR A 89 -13.40 2.90 -2.45
C THR A 89 -14.44 3.87 -1.89
N GLU A 90 -14.34 4.22 -0.60
CA GLU A 90 -15.24 5.19 0.04
C GLU A 90 -15.12 6.58 -0.59
N LEU A 91 -13.90 7.01 -0.92
CA LEU A 91 -13.63 8.28 -1.59
C LEU A 91 -14.31 8.34 -2.97
N ALA A 92 -14.17 7.28 -3.77
CA ALA A 92 -14.79 7.19 -5.09
C ALA A 92 -16.33 7.26 -5.03
N ASP A 93 -16.96 6.68 -4.00
CA ASP A 93 -18.41 6.77 -3.82
C ASP A 93 -18.92 8.20 -3.54
N GLN A 94 -18.03 9.13 -3.15
CA GLN A 94 -18.38 10.49 -2.71
C GLN A 94 -17.88 11.58 -3.67
N THR A 95 -17.13 11.25 -4.71
CA THR A 95 -16.43 12.21 -5.58
C THR A 95 -16.69 11.96 -7.06
N GLU A 96 -16.45 12.97 -7.88
CA GLU A 96 -16.69 12.96 -9.33
C GLU A 96 -15.41 12.65 -10.12
N VAL A 97 -14.25 12.84 -9.50
CA VAL A 97 -12.91 12.49 -10.01
C VAL A 97 -12.00 12.17 -8.84
N VAL A 98 -11.05 11.27 -9.05
CA VAL A 98 -10.03 10.93 -8.03
C VAL A 98 -8.63 11.22 -8.58
N LEU A 99 -7.85 11.98 -7.81
CA LEU A 99 -6.43 12.18 -8.04
C LEU A 99 -5.64 11.29 -7.09
N VAL A 100 -4.82 10.42 -7.64
CA VAL A 100 -3.89 9.58 -6.86
C VAL A 100 -2.51 10.22 -6.96
N ILE A 101 -1.91 10.54 -5.82
CA ILE A 101 -0.60 11.20 -5.79
C ILE A 101 0.49 10.17 -5.48
N GLY A 102 1.48 10.08 -6.36
CA GLY A 102 2.63 9.19 -6.22
C GLY A 102 3.27 8.79 -7.54
N ALA A 103 4.29 7.94 -7.46
CA ALA A 103 5.07 7.56 -8.63
C ALA A 103 4.28 6.67 -9.62
N GLN A 104 4.44 6.93 -10.91
CA GLN A 104 3.77 6.21 -12.00
C GLN A 104 4.06 4.70 -12.00
N ASN A 105 5.24 4.29 -11.54
CA ASN A 105 5.64 2.89 -11.43
C ASN A 105 5.27 2.24 -10.08
N SER A 106 4.58 2.95 -9.19
CA SER A 106 4.13 2.40 -7.90
C SER A 106 2.95 1.47 -8.09
N SER A 107 3.12 0.18 -7.76
CA SER A 107 2.02 -0.81 -7.78
C SER A 107 0.85 -0.35 -6.91
N ASN A 108 1.12 0.11 -5.69
CA ASN A 108 0.08 0.60 -4.79
C ASN A 108 -0.70 1.80 -5.37
N CYS A 109 -0.01 2.80 -5.95
CA CYS A 109 -0.69 3.96 -6.55
C CYS A 109 -1.57 3.56 -7.73
N ASN A 110 -1.07 2.68 -8.61
CA ASN A 110 -1.87 2.17 -9.73
C ASN A 110 -3.12 1.43 -9.23
N ARG A 111 -3.00 0.63 -8.15
CA ARG A 111 -4.16 -0.03 -7.55
C ARG A 111 -5.19 0.94 -6.99
N LEU A 112 -4.79 2.03 -6.37
CA LEU A 112 -5.73 3.06 -5.88
C LEU A 112 -6.48 3.72 -7.04
N LYS A 113 -5.78 3.97 -8.17
CA LYS A 113 -6.40 4.46 -9.40
C LYS A 113 -7.41 3.45 -9.95
N ASP A 114 -7.02 2.18 -10.04
CA ASP A 114 -7.90 1.11 -10.54
C ASP A 114 -9.16 0.95 -9.68
N VAL A 115 -9.05 1.08 -8.35
CA VAL A 115 -10.20 1.04 -7.43
C VAL A 115 -11.23 2.12 -7.80
N ALA A 116 -10.80 3.35 -8.05
CA ALA A 116 -11.72 4.43 -8.44
C ALA A 116 -12.33 4.18 -9.84
N ILE A 117 -11.52 3.75 -10.81
CA ILE A 117 -11.99 3.43 -12.16
C ILE A 117 -13.02 2.29 -12.14
N ASN A 118 -12.79 1.24 -11.35
CA ASN A 118 -13.71 0.11 -11.20
C ASN A 118 -15.03 0.52 -10.53
N LYS A 119 -15.04 1.62 -9.78
CA LYS A 119 -16.26 2.26 -9.25
C LYS A 119 -16.95 3.18 -10.27
N GLY A 120 -16.40 3.30 -11.48
CA GLY A 120 -16.95 4.16 -12.53
C GLY A 120 -16.57 5.64 -12.38
N VAL A 121 -15.60 5.97 -11.54
CA VAL A 121 -15.11 7.33 -11.30
C VAL A 121 -13.80 7.54 -12.06
N PRO A 122 -13.68 8.59 -12.90
CA PRO A 122 -12.42 8.94 -13.53
C PRO A 122 -11.31 9.12 -12.51
N ALA A 123 -10.14 8.54 -12.76
CA ALA A 123 -9.02 8.64 -11.82
C ALA A 123 -7.69 8.80 -12.55
N TYR A 124 -6.85 9.67 -12.02
CA TYR A 124 -5.57 10.04 -12.60
C TYR A 124 -4.46 9.89 -11.56
N LEU A 125 -3.31 9.35 -11.98
CA LEU A 125 -2.12 9.21 -11.15
C LEU A 125 -1.13 10.30 -11.56
N ILE A 126 -0.70 11.12 -10.59
CA ILE A 126 0.22 12.25 -10.78
C ILE A 126 1.32 12.23 -9.71
N ASN A 127 2.52 12.66 -10.08
CA ASN A 127 3.60 12.84 -9.09
C ASN A 127 3.45 14.14 -8.31
N GLY A 128 2.95 15.19 -8.93
CA GLY A 128 2.83 16.51 -8.33
C GLY A 128 1.90 17.44 -9.10
N PRO A 129 1.76 18.69 -8.69
CA PRO A 129 0.85 19.65 -9.31
C PRO A 129 1.20 19.97 -10.77
N GLU A 130 2.44 19.79 -11.19
CA GLU A 130 2.91 20.00 -12.56
C GLU A 130 2.34 19.00 -13.58
N GLU A 131 1.88 17.83 -13.10
CA GLU A 131 1.23 16.81 -13.93
C GLU A 131 -0.30 16.93 -13.93
N LEU A 132 -0.87 17.87 -13.19
CA LEU A 132 -2.32 18.07 -13.13
C LEU A 132 -2.81 18.74 -14.41
N ASP A 133 -3.62 18.05 -15.18
CA ASP A 133 -4.35 18.63 -16.29
C ASP A 133 -5.61 19.34 -15.78
N PRO A 134 -5.74 20.67 -15.98
CA PRO A 134 -6.92 21.41 -15.54
C PRO A 134 -8.24 20.87 -16.09
N SER A 135 -8.22 20.26 -17.26
CA SER A 135 -9.43 19.70 -17.88
C SER A 135 -10.06 18.55 -17.08
N TRP A 136 -9.27 17.84 -16.27
CA TRP A 136 -9.78 16.74 -15.43
C TRP A 136 -10.66 17.22 -14.29
N ILE A 137 -10.48 18.47 -13.86
CA ILE A 137 -11.18 19.05 -12.71
C ILE A 137 -12.10 20.23 -13.10
N GLU A 138 -12.15 20.59 -14.37
CA GLU A 138 -13.00 21.67 -14.85
C GLU A 138 -14.49 21.33 -14.64
N GLY A 139 -15.21 22.20 -13.92
CA GLY A 139 -16.63 21.99 -13.60
C GLY A 139 -16.91 20.96 -12.51
N VAL A 140 -15.90 20.26 -12.01
CA VAL A 140 -16.01 19.26 -10.96
C VAL A 140 -16.24 19.93 -9.60
N LYS A 141 -17.24 19.45 -8.86
CA LYS A 141 -17.59 19.99 -7.53
C LYS A 141 -16.89 19.26 -6.39
N LYS A 142 -16.62 17.98 -6.56
CA LYS A 142 -16.03 17.11 -5.54
C LYS A 142 -14.86 16.33 -6.13
N ILE A 143 -13.66 16.68 -5.73
CA ILE A 143 -12.42 16.05 -6.12
C ILE A 143 -11.95 15.16 -4.97
N GLY A 144 -11.74 13.89 -5.23
CA GLY A 144 -11.11 12.95 -4.31
C GLY A 144 -9.60 13.02 -4.44
N ILE A 145 -8.88 13.07 -3.33
CA ILE A 145 -7.41 13.01 -3.31
C ILE A 145 -6.97 11.87 -2.40
N THR A 146 -6.16 10.99 -2.94
CA THR A 146 -5.49 9.92 -2.20
C THR A 146 -4.03 9.83 -2.60
N SER A 147 -3.22 9.08 -1.86
CA SER A 147 -1.79 8.98 -2.14
C SER A 147 -1.25 7.59 -1.88
N GLY A 148 -0.13 7.26 -2.53
CA GLY A 148 0.62 6.06 -2.22
C GLY A 148 1.19 6.07 -0.80
N ALA A 149 1.45 4.85 -0.26
CA ALA A 149 1.99 4.69 1.10
C ALA A 149 3.37 5.36 1.30
N SER A 150 4.17 5.47 0.26
CA SER A 150 5.49 6.10 0.28
C SER A 150 5.50 7.54 -0.25
N THR A 151 4.34 8.11 -0.57
CA THR A 151 4.24 9.48 -1.08
C THR A 151 4.45 10.48 0.05
N PRO A 152 5.38 11.45 -0.09
CA PRO A 152 5.58 12.48 0.91
C PRO A 152 4.34 13.36 1.10
N GLU A 153 4.00 13.68 2.34
CA GLU A 153 2.88 14.58 2.69
C GLU A 153 3.02 15.96 2.01
N THR A 154 4.23 16.42 1.76
CA THR A 154 4.53 17.68 1.07
C THR A 154 4.01 17.68 -0.37
N GLN A 155 4.08 16.56 -1.09
CA GLN A 155 3.53 16.45 -2.45
C GLN A 155 2.00 16.51 -2.42
N VAL A 156 1.38 15.84 -1.47
CA VAL A 156 -0.09 15.88 -1.29
C VAL A 156 -0.55 17.31 -1.03
N LYS A 157 0.12 18.02 -0.13
CA LYS A 157 -0.17 19.43 0.18
C LYS A 157 0.00 20.33 -1.04
N ALA A 158 1.07 20.17 -1.81
CA ALA A 158 1.32 20.96 -3.00
C ALA A 158 0.19 20.79 -4.05
N VAL A 159 -0.31 19.57 -4.26
CA VAL A 159 -1.46 19.33 -5.15
C VAL A 159 -2.74 19.97 -4.61
N ILE A 160 -3.01 19.86 -3.31
CA ILE A 160 -4.17 20.51 -2.69
C ILE A 160 -4.10 22.03 -2.84
N GLU A 161 -2.95 22.62 -2.58
CA GLU A 161 -2.72 24.05 -2.73
C GLU A 161 -2.91 24.52 -4.18
N SER A 162 -2.45 23.75 -5.17
CA SER A 162 -2.63 24.10 -6.58
C SER A 162 -4.09 24.08 -7.03
N ILE A 163 -4.91 23.22 -6.46
CA ILE A 163 -6.37 23.14 -6.73
C ILE A 163 -7.12 24.28 -6.00
N ALA A 164 -6.57 24.78 -4.89
CA ALA A 164 -7.17 25.81 -4.03
C ALA A 164 -8.64 25.56 -3.65
N PRO A 165 -8.98 24.40 -3.05
CA PRO A 165 -10.36 24.04 -2.76
C PRO A 165 -10.97 24.96 -1.69
N LYS A 166 -12.28 25.20 -1.76
CA LYS A 166 -13.00 25.99 -0.74
C LYS A 166 -13.10 25.26 0.61
N ASN A 167 -13.24 23.95 0.57
CA ASN A 167 -13.38 23.11 1.76
C ASN A 167 -12.62 21.80 1.56
N ILE A 168 -12.09 21.26 2.64
CA ILE A 168 -11.39 19.96 2.66
C ILE A 168 -12.05 19.08 3.72
N PHE A 169 -12.40 17.86 3.31
CA PHE A 169 -12.93 16.83 4.18
C PHE A 169 -12.03 15.59 4.14
N ARG A 170 -11.86 14.94 5.28
CA ARG A 170 -11.12 13.66 5.35
C ARG A 170 -12.12 12.51 5.29
N VAL A 171 -11.79 11.52 4.47
CA VAL A 171 -12.54 10.27 4.26
C VAL A 171 -11.65 9.09 4.61
N GLY A 172 -12.21 8.05 5.19
CA GLY A 172 -11.51 6.81 5.48
C GLY A 172 -11.52 6.42 6.95
N PRO A 173 -10.99 5.24 7.27
CA PRO A 173 -10.92 4.75 8.64
C PRO A 173 -10.06 5.72 9.46
N GLY A 174 -10.59 6.23 10.55
CA GLY A 174 -9.98 7.21 11.45
C GLY A 174 -8.47 7.02 11.74
N GLU A 175 -8.03 7.24 12.98
CA GLU A 175 -6.61 7.12 13.35
C GLU A 175 -6.09 5.69 13.14
N GLU A 176 -4.92 5.58 12.50
CA GLU A 176 -4.21 4.32 12.34
C GLU A 176 -3.65 3.87 13.69
N LYS A 177 -4.08 2.70 14.17
CA LYS A 177 -3.71 2.17 15.49
C LYS A 177 -2.60 1.12 15.42
N THR A 178 -2.00 0.90 14.25
CA THR A 178 -0.95 -0.10 14.07
C THR A 178 0.37 0.39 14.66
N ILE A 179 0.89 -0.36 15.61
CA ILE A 179 2.19 -0.07 16.25
C ILE A 179 3.20 -1.12 15.80
N PHE A 180 4.29 -0.66 15.20
CA PHE A 180 5.42 -1.52 14.87
C PHE A 180 6.35 -1.66 16.07
N ALA A 181 6.64 -2.90 16.46
CA ALA A 181 7.63 -3.16 17.50
C ALA A 181 9.03 -2.76 17.02
N ILE A 182 9.68 -1.88 17.74
CA ILE A 182 11.08 -1.54 17.47
C ILE A 182 11.95 -2.80 17.73
N PRO A 183 12.79 -3.23 16.79
CA PRO A 183 13.75 -4.32 17.00
C PRO A 183 14.56 -4.12 18.27
N ARG A 184 14.85 -5.22 18.99
CA ARG A 184 15.47 -5.16 20.32
C ARG A 184 16.80 -4.38 20.35
N ASN A 185 17.65 -4.61 19.35
CA ASN A 185 18.93 -3.91 19.19
C ASN A 185 18.77 -2.38 19.00
N LEU A 186 17.73 -1.93 18.30
CA LEU A 186 17.44 -0.50 18.13
C LEU A 186 16.79 0.12 19.37
N ARG A 187 15.97 -0.65 20.10
CA ARG A 187 15.35 -0.21 21.36
C ARG A 187 16.38 0.15 22.43
N GLU A 188 17.46 -0.63 22.53
CA GLU A 188 18.56 -0.37 23.44
C GLU A 188 19.33 0.91 23.07
N MET A 189 19.49 1.19 21.77
CA MET A 189 20.14 2.44 21.29
C MET A 189 19.30 3.68 21.59
N VAL A 190 17.98 3.62 21.38
CA VAL A 190 17.07 4.75 21.65
C VAL A 190 16.94 5.02 23.14
N GLY A 191 16.89 3.96 23.98
CA GLY A 191 16.83 4.09 25.45
C GLY A 191 18.06 4.77 26.05
N ASN A 192 19.24 4.51 25.49
CA ASN A 192 20.50 5.15 25.93
C ASN A 192 20.62 6.61 25.44
N GLY A 193 20.01 6.96 24.32
CA GLY A 193 19.98 8.36 23.80
C GLY A 193 19.12 9.28 24.67
N SER A 194 18.01 8.78 25.21
CA SER A 194 17.13 9.58 26.08
C SER A 194 17.76 9.87 27.45
N ARG A 195 18.61 8.97 27.97
CA ARG A 195 19.34 9.20 29.24
C ARG A 195 20.45 10.26 29.04
N ARG A 196 21.19 10.22 27.95
CA ARG A 196 22.23 11.23 27.69
C ARG A 196 21.68 12.65 27.56
N ASN A 197 20.47 12.81 27.01
CA ASN A 197 19.83 14.15 26.88
C ASN A 197 19.24 14.67 28.21
N GLN A 198 19.04 13.82 29.22
CA GLN A 198 18.65 14.25 30.58
C GLN A 198 19.86 14.65 31.41
N GLU A 199 20.95 13.90 31.35
CA GLU A 199 22.20 14.24 32.07
C GLU A 199 22.81 15.57 31.58
N THR A 200 22.76 15.86 30.27
CA THR A 200 23.24 17.15 29.74
C THR A 200 22.34 18.36 30.08
N LYS A 201 21.08 18.14 30.45
CA LYS A 201 20.20 19.23 30.92
C LYS A 201 20.35 19.50 32.44
N GLU A 202 20.69 18.52 33.24
CA GLU A 202 20.95 18.72 34.66
C GLU A 202 22.29 19.39 34.92
N ASP A 203 23.32 19.13 34.12
CA ASP A 203 24.65 19.79 34.25
C ASP A 203 24.62 21.28 33.79
N MET A 204 23.67 21.69 32.94
CA MET A 204 23.58 23.10 32.51
C MET A 204 22.76 24.01 33.45
N THR A 205 22.11 23.44 34.46
CA THR A 205 21.31 24.23 35.43
C THR A 205 22.02 24.50 36.75
N THR A 206 23.24 24.01 36.96
CA THR A 206 24.01 24.20 38.20
C THR A 206 25.07 25.31 38.16
N ASP A 207 25.30 25.94 36.99
CA ASP A 207 26.32 27.01 36.83
C ASP A 207 25.80 28.45 36.83
N GLU A 208 24.50 28.70 37.10
CA GLU A 208 23.95 30.05 37.15
C GLU A 208 23.64 30.59 38.59
N ASN A 209 24.22 29.99 39.61
CA ASN A 209 24.16 30.57 40.97
C ASN A 209 25.51 30.46 41.69
N ASN A 210 26.43 31.37 41.34
CA ASN A 210 27.53 31.81 42.26
C ASN A 210 27.98 33.21 41.85
#